data_b18839de101ea864e9e9211ee43d722c
#
_entry.id   b18839de101ea864e9e9211ee43d722c
#
_cell.length_a   1.000
_cell.length_b   1.000
_cell.length_c   1.000
_cell.angle_alpha   90.00
_cell.angle_beta   90.00
_cell.angle_gamma   90.00
#
_symmetry.space_group_name_H-M   'P 1'
#
loop_
_entity.id
_entity.type
_entity.pdbx_description
1 polymer ?
#
loop_
_entity_poly.entity_id
_entity_poly.type
_entity_poly.pdbx_seq_one_letter_code
_entity_poly.pdbx_strand_id
1 'polypeptide(L)'
;MTGLVWPDQKKLAIFVNVAFEAWSPGVAPGVSPMGNPLPPGLVDSAAESWGRFGYHRGIWRLLDTLERLGTPATVMVSGVLTELAPDAVRAVVAGGHEVCGHGWAQEQLPAHLTPDAEAAMIDRCLQALGAAGAQVSGWISPRCTPSPVTFELLRSRGLSWTGDVFDDDRPYLLPGAGNPLVAIPLTMETNDLPLVMKHGHTPDSFRATFAQAVQAALDSPHPALHLDITAHAHVGGRVGMAAAFERAIADAASDAGVWIGTRAQASRLVLAQDLTGGTQ
;
A
#
# COMPACT_ATOMS: atom_id res chain seq x y z
N MET A 1 1.50 3.79 25.22
CA MET A 1 0.84 2.56 24.73
C MET A 1 1.76 1.39 25.02
N THR A 2 1.43 0.66 26.05
CA THR A 2 2.18 -0.50 26.53
C THR A 2 1.40 -1.73 26.08
N GLY A 3 1.81 -2.39 25.02
CA GLY A 3 1.17 -3.66 24.75
C GLY A 3 1.25 -4.24 23.34
N LEU A 4 1.52 -3.48 22.28
CA LEU A 4 1.62 -4.09 20.95
C LEU A 4 2.84 -5.02 20.89
N VAL A 5 2.58 -6.29 20.58
CA VAL A 5 3.60 -7.32 20.39
C VAL A 5 3.31 -8.04 19.06
N TRP A 6 4.34 -8.11 18.23
CA TRP A 6 4.22 -8.85 16.97
C TRP A 6 4.19 -10.37 17.21
N PRO A 7 3.65 -11.16 16.29
CA PRO A 7 3.63 -12.63 16.40
C PRO A 7 5.01 -13.19 16.77
N ASP A 8 5.04 -14.23 17.57
CA ASP A 8 6.25 -14.90 18.06
C ASP A 8 7.25 -13.95 18.75
N GLN A 9 6.77 -12.84 19.32
CA GLN A 9 7.58 -11.80 19.95
C GLN A 9 8.66 -11.19 19.03
N LYS A 10 8.36 -11.16 17.73
CA LYS A 10 9.24 -10.52 16.75
C LYS A 10 9.39 -9.03 17.05
N LYS A 11 10.55 -8.50 16.75
CA LYS A 11 10.93 -7.12 17.06
C LYS A 11 10.42 -6.12 16.02
N LEU A 12 10.39 -6.55 14.78
CA LEU A 12 10.03 -5.72 13.62
C LEU A 12 8.96 -6.41 12.78
N ALA A 13 7.90 -5.67 12.41
CA ALA A 13 7.01 -6.09 11.35
C ALA A 13 7.44 -5.48 10.01
N ILE A 14 7.35 -6.24 8.94
CA ILE A 14 7.52 -5.74 7.57
C ILE A 14 6.22 -5.97 6.82
N PHE A 15 5.67 -4.88 6.26
CA PHE A 15 4.54 -4.95 5.34
C PHE A 15 5.03 -4.82 3.91
N VAL A 16 4.86 -5.90 3.16
CA VAL A 16 5.15 -5.91 1.73
C VAL A 16 3.95 -5.34 1.00
N ASN A 17 4.12 -4.18 0.39
CA ASN A 17 3.06 -3.47 -0.31
C ASN A 17 3.27 -3.50 -1.82
N VAL A 18 2.20 -3.71 -2.56
CA VAL A 18 2.16 -3.53 -4.01
C VAL A 18 1.12 -2.47 -4.36
N ALA A 19 1.57 -1.33 -4.89
CA ALA A 19 0.67 -0.30 -5.40
C ALA A 19 0.26 -0.67 -6.84
N PHE A 20 -0.95 -1.22 -6.96
CA PHE A 20 -1.56 -1.60 -8.22
C PHE A 20 -2.54 -0.50 -8.65
N GLU A 21 -1.97 0.47 -9.33
CA GLU A 21 -2.58 1.75 -9.66
C GLU A 21 -2.94 1.85 -11.13
N ALA A 22 -4.03 2.59 -11.40
CA ALA A 22 -4.40 3.01 -12.73
C ALA A 22 -5.09 4.38 -12.72
N TRP A 23 -5.07 5.01 -13.87
CA TRP A 23 -5.74 6.26 -14.20
C TRP A 23 -6.94 5.99 -15.10
N SER A 24 -7.91 6.89 -15.10
CA SER A 24 -9.03 6.82 -16.05
C SER A 24 -8.53 6.83 -17.51
N PRO A 25 -9.21 6.17 -18.45
CA PRO A 25 -8.83 6.23 -19.85
C PRO A 25 -8.63 7.66 -20.35
N GLY A 26 -7.51 7.94 -21.02
CA GLY A 26 -7.15 9.27 -21.50
C GLY A 26 -6.54 10.20 -20.46
N VAL A 27 -6.34 9.73 -19.24
CA VAL A 27 -5.65 10.48 -18.19
C VAL A 27 -4.24 9.92 -17.99
N ALA A 28 -3.24 10.76 -18.14
CA ALA A 28 -1.85 10.39 -17.93
C ALA A 28 -1.48 10.48 -16.44
N PRO A 29 -0.55 9.62 -15.96
CA PRO A 29 0.05 9.79 -14.65
C PRO A 29 0.67 11.19 -14.49
N GLY A 30 0.53 11.79 -13.31
CA GLY A 30 1.18 13.06 -12.97
C GLY A 30 2.71 12.95 -12.81
N VAL A 31 3.26 11.76 -12.98
CA VAL A 31 4.70 11.44 -13.02
C VAL A 31 4.96 10.67 -14.30
N SER A 32 6.00 11.04 -15.03
CA SER A 32 6.37 10.43 -16.31
C SER A 32 7.83 9.98 -16.26
N PRO A 33 8.21 8.91 -16.97
CA PRO A 33 9.61 8.47 -17.05
C PRO A 33 10.52 9.51 -17.71
N MET A 34 9.94 10.45 -18.44
CA MET A 34 10.69 11.56 -19.08
C MET A 34 10.72 12.83 -18.22
N GLY A 35 10.24 12.79 -16.99
CA GLY A 35 10.26 13.90 -16.05
C GLY A 35 8.92 14.61 -15.91
N ASN A 36 8.85 15.90 -16.26
CA ASN A 36 7.65 16.70 -16.04
C ASN A 36 6.48 16.26 -16.93
N PRO A 37 5.25 16.26 -16.41
CA PRO A 37 4.07 16.03 -17.22
C PRO A 37 3.93 17.14 -18.30
N LEU A 38 3.29 16.78 -19.42
CA LEU A 38 2.97 17.76 -20.45
C LEU A 38 1.97 18.82 -19.94
N PRO A 39 1.97 20.03 -20.53
CA PRO A 39 0.97 21.03 -20.20
C PRO A 39 -0.46 20.50 -20.31
N PRO A 40 -1.40 21.02 -19.51
CA PRO A 40 -2.81 20.64 -19.59
C PRO A 40 -3.37 20.80 -21.01
N GLY A 41 -4.22 19.84 -21.42
CA GLY A 41 -4.85 19.84 -22.74
C GLY A 41 -4.05 19.10 -23.85
N LEU A 42 -2.83 18.64 -23.53
CA LEU A 42 -2.05 17.78 -24.41
C LEU A 42 -2.20 16.31 -24.00
N VAL A 43 -2.24 15.41 -24.97
CA VAL A 43 -2.25 13.96 -24.73
C VAL A 43 -0.81 13.48 -24.53
N ASP A 44 -0.50 12.98 -23.34
CA ASP A 44 0.78 12.36 -23.03
C ASP A 44 0.69 10.82 -23.17
N SER A 45 0.70 10.35 -24.41
CA SER A 45 0.63 8.91 -24.71
C SER A 45 1.83 8.12 -24.17
N ALA A 46 2.98 8.76 -23.98
CA ALA A 46 4.15 8.13 -23.39
C ALA A 46 3.92 7.84 -21.89
N ALA A 47 3.43 8.83 -21.14
CA ALA A 47 3.07 8.66 -19.73
C ALA A 47 1.92 7.68 -19.54
N GLU A 48 0.87 7.73 -20.38
CA GLU A 48 -0.21 6.74 -20.36
C GLU A 48 0.31 5.32 -20.58
N SER A 49 1.17 5.12 -21.59
CA SER A 49 1.75 3.82 -21.87
C SER A 49 2.66 3.32 -20.75
N TRP A 50 3.37 4.25 -20.08
CA TRP A 50 4.18 3.94 -18.92
C TRP A 50 3.33 3.48 -17.73
N GLY A 51 2.22 4.15 -17.44
CA GLY A 51 1.27 3.74 -16.41
C GLY A 51 0.62 2.38 -16.72
N ARG A 52 0.21 2.16 -17.99
CA ARG A 52 -0.36 0.89 -18.44
C ARG A 52 0.57 -0.32 -18.26
N PHE A 53 1.89 -0.11 -18.26
CA PHE A 53 2.85 -1.18 -17.97
C PHE A 53 2.52 -1.87 -16.64
N GLY A 54 2.01 -1.13 -15.65
CA GLY A 54 1.64 -1.66 -14.34
C GLY A 54 0.71 -2.86 -14.45
N TYR A 55 -0.40 -2.71 -15.15
CA TYR A 55 -1.40 -3.78 -15.27
C TYR A 55 -1.17 -4.73 -16.46
N HIS A 56 -0.37 -4.33 -17.48
CA HIS A 56 -0.02 -5.23 -18.58
C HIS A 56 1.10 -6.22 -18.23
N ARG A 57 2.07 -5.82 -17.40
CA ARG A 57 3.26 -6.62 -17.11
C ARG A 57 3.73 -6.57 -15.67
N GLY A 58 3.71 -5.38 -15.06
CA GLY A 58 4.33 -5.16 -13.77
C GLY A 58 3.71 -5.97 -12.66
N ILE A 59 2.38 -5.96 -12.57
CA ILE A 59 1.66 -6.72 -11.54
C ILE A 59 1.94 -8.22 -11.61
N TRP A 60 1.95 -8.79 -12.80
CA TRP A 60 2.19 -10.21 -13.01
C TRP A 60 3.58 -10.63 -12.52
N ARG A 61 4.60 -9.81 -12.80
CA ARG A 61 5.96 -10.07 -12.32
C ARG A 61 6.08 -9.95 -10.80
N LEU A 62 5.37 -9.00 -10.19
CA LEU A 62 5.35 -8.86 -8.73
C LEU A 62 4.62 -10.03 -8.08
N LEU A 63 3.50 -10.48 -8.63
CA LEU A 63 2.79 -11.66 -8.14
C LEU A 63 3.66 -12.93 -8.24
N ASP A 64 4.33 -13.15 -9.38
CA ASP A 64 5.30 -14.26 -9.53
C ASP A 64 6.43 -14.18 -8.50
N THR A 65 6.89 -12.97 -8.17
CA THR A 65 7.90 -12.75 -7.13
C THR A 65 7.38 -13.14 -5.74
N LEU A 66 6.19 -12.68 -5.39
CA LEU A 66 5.56 -12.97 -4.09
C LEU A 66 5.26 -14.47 -3.93
N GLU A 67 4.82 -15.12 -5.00
CA GLU A 67 4.60 -16.57 -5.03
C GLU A 67 5.90 -17.34 -4.78
N ARG A 68 7.00 -17.00 -5.48
CA ARG A 68 8.31 -17.66 -5.26
C ARG A 68 8.82 -17.47 -3.84
N LEU A 69 8.55 -16.33 -3.22
CA LEU A 69 8.95 -16.05 -1.84
C LEU A 69 7.99 -16.66 -0.80
N GLY A 70 6.82 -17.11 -1.21
CA GLY A 70 5.76 -17.52 -0.29
C GLY A 70 5.33 -16.39 0.65
N THR A 71 5.41 -15.13 0.20
CA THR A 71 5.26 -13.94 1.03
C THR A 71 3.88 -13.31 0.82
N PRO A 72 3.10 -13.10 1.91
CA PRO A 72 1.87 -12.34 1.80
C PRO A 72 2.17 -10.86 1.53
N ALA A 73 1.27 -10.19 0.82
CA ALA A 73 1.38 -8.75 0.54
C ALA A 73 0.02 -8.06 0.75
N THR A 74 0.09 -6.75 1.03
CA THR A 74 -1.06 -5.84 0.92
C THR A 74 -1.01 -5.19 -0.45
N VAL A 75 -1.98 -5.48 -1.30
CA VAL A 75 -2.07 -4.92 -2.65
C VAL A 75 -3.10 -3.79 -2.65
N MET A 76 -2.62 -2.56 -2.87
CA MET A 76 -3.43 -1.35 -2.96
C MET A 76 -4.00 -1.27 -4.38
N VAL A 77 -5.31 -1.47 -4.56
CA VAL A 77 -5.93 -1.64 -5.87
C VAL A 77 -6.84 -0.46 -6.19
N SER A 78 -6.52 0.29 -7.26
CA SER A 78 -7.45 1.27 -7.84
C SER A 78 -8.68 0.56 -8.42
N GLY A 79 -9.89 0.99 -8.04
CA GLY A 79 -11.14 0.34 -8.45
C GLY A 79 -11.31 0.21 -9.96
N VAL A 80 -10.84 1.18 -10.74
CA VAL A 80 -10.89 1.16 -12.21
C VAL A 80 -10.17 -0.04 -12.84
N LEU A 81 -9.25 -0.67 -12.12
CA LEU A 81 -8.57 -1.89 -12.58
C LEU A 81 -9.52 -3.09 -12.70
N THR A 82 -10.65 -3.09 -12.00
CA THR A 82 -11.69 -4.11 -12.22
C THR A 82 -12.29 -4.06 -13.61
N GLU A 83 -12.24 -2.90 -14.27
CA GLU A 83 -12.66 -2.68 -15.65
C GLU A 83 -11.49 -2.84 -16.65
N LEU A 84 -10.31 -2.28 -16.34
CA LEU A 84 -9.15 -2.24 -17.24
C LEU A 84 -8.35 -3.54 -17.28
N ALA A 85 -8.26 -4.25 -16.15
CA ALA A 85 -7.45 -5.47 -16.00
C ALA A 85 -8.10 -6.47 -15.03
N PRO A 86 -9.35 -6.92 -15.28
CA PRO A 86 -10.08 -7.77 -14.34
C PRO A 86 -9.37 -9.08 -14.00
N ASP A 87 -8.63 -9.67 -14.96
CA ASP A 87 -7.86 -10.89 -14.71
C ASP A 87 -6.74 -10.67 -13.71
N ALA A 88 -6.07 -9.52 -13.74
CA ALA A 88 -5.02 -9.20 -12.81
C ALA A 88 -5.57 -8.96 -11.38
N VAL A 89 -6.73 -8.31 -11.26
CA VAL A 89 -7.41 -8.14 -9.96
C VAL A 89 -7.80 -9.51 -9.39
N ARG A 90 -8.37 -10.40 -10.22
CA ARG A 90 -8.68 -11.77 -9.79
C ARG A 90 -7.44 -12.58 -9.39
N ALA A 91 -6.32 -12.39 -10.10
CA ALA A 91 -5.07 -13.05 -9.75
C ALA A 91 -4.53 -12.60 -8.39
N VAL A 92 -4.64 -11.30 -8.05
CA VAL A 92 -4.28 -10.79 -6.70
C VAL A 92 -5.11 -11.49 -5.62
N VAL A 93 -6.42 -11.60 -5.81
CA VAL A 93 -7.34 -12.26 -4.88
C VAL A 93 -7.02 -13.75 -4.76
N ALA A 94 -6.84 -14.44 -5.90
CA ALA A 94 -6.55 -15.87 -5.96
C ALA A 94 -5.18 -16.22 -5.33
N GLY A 95 -4.20 -15.30 -5.38
CA GLY A 95 -2.90 -15.44 -4.74
C GLY A 95 -2.94 -15.33 -3.21
N GLY A 96 -4.13 -15.07 -2.62
CA GLY A 96 -4.29 -14.96 -1.16
C GLY A 96 -3.71 -13.67 -0.57
N HIS A 97 -3.41 -12.68 -1.40
CA HIS A 97 -2.94 -11.38 -0.94
C HIS A 97 -4.09 -10.54 -0.38
N GLU A 98 -3.79 -9.69 0.60
CA GLU A 98 -4.74 -8.68 1.06
C GLU A 98 -5.01 -7.66 -0.05
N VAL A 99 -6.28 -7.41 -0.35
CA VAL A 99 -6.70 -6.31 -1.22
C VAL A 99 -7.08 -5.11 -0.36
N CYS A 100 -6.41 -4.00 -0.58
CA CYS A 100 -6.68 -2.70 0.03
C CYS A 100 -7.32 -1.77 -1.01
N GLY A 101 -8.37 -1.05 -0.65
CA GLY A 101 -8.97 -0.04 -1.50
C GLY A 101 -8.03 1.15 -1.70
N HIS A 102 -7.88 1.61 -2.96
CA HIS A 102 -6.94 2.69 -3.32
C HIS A 102 -7.58 3.72 -4.26
N GLY A 103 -8.78 4.17 -3.88
CA GLY A 103 -9.61 5.05 -4.71
C GLY A 103 -10.18 4.36 -5.94
N TRP A 104 -10.96 5.14 -6.73
CA TRP A 104 -11.42 4.64 -8.02
C TRP A 104 -10.31 4.68 -9.06
N ALA A 105 -9.67 5.85 -9.24
CA ALA A 105 -8.55 6.07 -10.14
C ALA A 105 -7.60 7.11 -9.53
N GLN A 106 -6.33 7.10 -9.89
CA GLN A 106 -5.28 7.84 -9.20
C GLN A 106 -5.33 9.37 -9.37
N GLU A 107 -6.07 9.87 -10.35
CA GLU A 107 -6.33 11.31 -10.50
C GLU A 107 -7.46 11.81 -9.57
N GLN A 108 -8.27 10.93 -8.99
CA GLN A 108 -9.39 11.28 -8.13
C GLN A 108 -8.91 11.39 -6.67
N LEU A 109 -8.31 12.52 -6.32
CA LEU A 109 -7.75 12.75 -5.00
C LEU A 109 -8.85 13.16 -4.00
N PRO A 110 -9.05 12.45 -2.88
CA PRO A 110 -10.03 12.79 -1.85
C PRO A 110 -9.99 14.25 -1.42
N ALA A 111 -8.79 14.81 -1.24
CA ALA A 111 -8.60 16.21 -0.84
C ALA A 111 -9.19 17.24 -1.82
N HIS A 112 -9.54 16.85 -3.05
CA HIS A 112 -10.16 17.72 -4.06
C HIS A 112 -11.67 17.44 -4.25
N LEU A 113 -12.20 16.41 -3.58
CA LEU A 113 -13.60 16.01 -3.70
C LEU A 113 -14.48 16.69 -2.64
N THR A 114 -15.76 16.83 -2.95
CA THR A 114 -16.75 17.12 -1.92
C THR A 114 -16.98 15.85 -1.08
N PRO A 115 -17.46 15.97 0.18
CA PRO A 115 -17.77 14.79 1.01
C PRO A 115 -18.65 13.75 0.32
N ASP A 116 -19.69 14.17 -0.38
CA ASP A 116 -20.59 13.26 -1.12
C ASP A 116 -19.88 12.57 -2.31
N ALA A 117 -19.04 13.31 -3.03
CA ALA A 117 -18.29 12.75 -4.15
C ALA A 117 -17.23 11.76 -3.67
N GLU A 118 -16.58 12.04 -2.54
CA GLU A 118 -15.62 11.12 -1.91
C GLU A 118 -16.34 9.86 -1.41
N ALA A 119 -17.47 10.00 -0.73
CA ALA A 119 -18.29 8.89 -0.28
C ALA A 119 -18.67 7.97 -1.47
N ALA A 120 -19.16 8.56 -2.56
CA ALA A 120 -19.55 7.83 -3.76
C ALA A 120 -18.33 7.13 -4.42
N MET A 121 -17.16 7.76 -4.45
CA MET A 121 -15.92 7.17 -4.98
C MET A 121 -15.46 5.98 -4.14
N ILE A 122 -15.50 6.09 -2.81
CA ILE A 122 -15.16 4.99 -1.90
C ILE A 122 -16.14 3.82 -2.13
N ASP A 123 -17.45 4.09 -2.13
CA ASP A 123 -18.49 3.06 -2.33
C ASP A 123 -18.34 2.33 -3.65
N ARG A 124 -18.10 3.07 -4.75
CA ARG A 124 -17.84 2.49 -6.07
C ARG A 124 -16.63 1.58 -6.05
N CYS A 125 -15.53 2.01 -5.45
CA CYS A 125 -14.31 1.22 -5.34
C CYS A 125 -14.54 -0.08 -4.56
N LEU A 126 -15.14 0.02 -3.36
CA LEU A 126 -15.40 -1.15 -2.51
C LEU A 126 -16.36 -2.14 -3.18
N GLN A 127 -17.42 -1.64 -3.84
CA GLN A 127 -18.37 -2.48 -4.57
C GLN A 127 -17.69 -3.24 -5.73
N ALA A 128 -16.87 -2.55 -6.52
CA ALA A 128 -16.19 -3.16 -7.66
C ALA A 128 -15.17 -4.23 -7.23
N LEU A 129 -14.37 -3.93 -6.20
CA LEU A 129 -13.42 -4.88 -5.64
C LEU A 129 -14.14 -6.08 -4.99
N GLY A 130 -15.23 -5.84 -4.27
CA GLY A 130 -16.07 -6.91 -3.72
C GLY A 130 -16.67 -7.82 -4.78
N ALA A 131 -17.14 -7.26 -5.91
CA ALA A 131 -17.62 -8.04 -7.05
C ALA A 131 -16.52 -8.87 -7.72
N ALA A 132 -15.26 -8.44 -7.62
CA ALA A 132 -14.10 -9.22 -8.07
C ALA A 132 -13.65 -10.30 -7.05
N GLY A 133 -14.36 -10.46 -5.93
CA GLY A 133 -14.10 -11.47 -4.90
C GLY A 133 -13.20 -11.01 -3.75
N ALA A 134 -12.82 -9.72 -3.69
CA ALA A 134 -11.98 -9.21 -2.63
C ALA A 134 -12.78 -8.92 -1.34
N GLN A 135 -12.18 -9.21 -0.19
CA GLN A 135 -12.63 -8.75 1.11
C GLN A 135 -11.79 -7.56 1.54
N VAL A 136 -12.29 -6.34 1.29
CA VAL A 136 -11.55 -5.11 1.56
C VAL A 136 -11.79 -4.69 3.00
N SER A 137 -10.74 -4.67 3.82
CA SER A 137 -10.79 -4.24 5.22
C SER A 137 -9.98 -2.97 5.49
N GLY A 138 -9.24 -2.47 4.52
CA GLY A 138 -8.37 -1.33 4.65
C GLY A 138 -8.39 -0.39 3.44
N TRP A 139 -7.86 0.80 3.68
CA TRP A 139 -7.85 1.89 2.71
C TRP A 139 -6.57 2.70 2.74
N ILE A 140 -6.08 3.03 1.56
CA ILE A 140 -5.07 4.06 1.35
C ILE A 140 -5.57 4.95 0.20
N SER A 141 -5.71 6.23 0.46
CA SER A 141 -6.19 7.19 -0.55
C SER A 141 -5.21 7.33 -1.71
N PRO A 142 -5.67 7.60 -2.92
CA PRO A 142 -4.78 7.97 -4.03
C PRO A 142 -3.78 9.04 -3.58
N ARG A 143 -2.48 8.78 -3.84
CA ARG A 143 -1.35 9.62 -3.40
C ARG A 143 -1.31 9.89 -1.89
N CYS A 144 -1.98 9.07 -1.07
CA CYS A 144 -2.08 9.26 0.38
C CYS A 144 -2.60 10.66 0.76
N THR A 145 -3.62 11.14 0.04
CA THR A 145 -4.20 12.48 0.25
C THR A 145 -5.64 12.41 0.77
N PRO A 146 -5.85 11.98 2.04
CA PRO A 146 -7.17 11.95 2.63
C PRO A 146 -7.76 13.37 2.73
N SER A 147 -9.08 13.48 2.73
CA SER A 147 -9.81 14.68 3.08
C SER A 147 -10.08 14.75 4.60
N PRO A 148 -10.58 15.85 5.14
CA PRO A 148 -10.98 15.91 6.55
C PRO A 148 -12.06 14.91 6.97
N VAL A 149 -12.83 14.36 6.02
CA VAL A 149 -13.93 13.42 6.30
C VAL A 149 -13.59 11.97 5.96
N THR A 150 -12.44 11.69 5.32
CA THR A 150 -12.07 10.35 4.88
C THR A 150 -12.19 9.31 6.00
N PHE A 151 -11.61 9.57 7.16
CA PHE A 151 -11.59 8.58 8.26
C PHE A 151 -12.99 8.28 8.82
N GLU A 152 -13.88 9.27 8.85
CA GLU A 152 -15.27 9.06 9.20
C GLU A 152 -16.00 8.20 8.17
N LEU A 153 -15.78 8.48 6.88
CA LEU A 153 -16.34 7.69 5.79
C LEU A 153 -15.87 6.23 5.81
N LEU A 154 -14.59 5.98 6.14
CA LEU A 154 -14.05 4.64 6.27
C LEU A 154 -14.68 3.88 7.47
N ARG A 155 -14.81 4.54 8.62
CA ARG A 155 -15.47 3.97 9.81
C ARG A 155 -16.92 3.57 9.54
N SER A 156 -17.67 4.45 8.87
CA SER A 156 -19.09 4.20 8.55
C SER A 156 -19.28 3.00 7.61
N ARG A 157 -18.26 2.62 6.87
CA ARG A 157 -18.21 1.45 5.95
C ARG A 157 -17.60 0.20 6.58
N GLY A 158 -17.23 0.28 7.86
CA GLY A 158 -16.69 -0.85 8.61
C GLY A 158 -15.27 -1.24 8.22
N LEU A 159 -14.52 -0.33 7.58
CA LEU A 159 -13.10 -0.57 7.34
C LEU A 159 -12.34 -0.51 8.67
N SER A 160 -11.38 -1.40 8.85
CA SER A 160 -10.67 -1.59 10.11
C SER A 160 -9.33 -0.86 10.19
N TRP A 161 -8.76 -0.45 9.07
CA TRP A 161 -7.48 0.24 9.04
C TRP A 161 -7.35 1.22 7.86
N THR A 162 -6.47 2.19 8.04
CA THR A 162 -6.01 3.12 7.01
C THR A 162 -4.50 3.30 7.05
N GLY A 163 -3.88 3.56 5.87
CA GLY A 163 -2.48 3.93 5.75
C GLY A 163 -2.24 5.41 5.49
N ASP A 164 -3.27 6.25 5.56
CA ASP A 164 -3.19 7.68 5.19
C ASP A 164 -2.61 8.57 6.30
N VAL A 165 -1.59 8.08 7.00
CA VAL A 165 -0.87 8.78 8.07
C VAL A 165 0.63 8.50 7.97
N PHE A 166 1.45 9.43 8.53
CA PHE A 166 2.91 9.41 8.46
C PHE A 166 3.58 9.83 9.77
N ASP A 167 2.88 9.79 10.88
CA ASP A 167 3.24 10.45 12.12
C ASP A 167 3.74 9.52 13.24
N ASP A 168 3.85 8.21 12.97
CA ASP A 168 4.44 7.21 13.89
C ASP A 168 5.06 6.06 13.07
N ASP A 169 5.92 5.28 13.69
CA ASP A 169 6.50 4.00 13.17
C ASP A 169 5.84 2.78 13.77
N ARG A 170 4.71 2.96 14.47
CA ARG A 170 3.89 1.91 15.07
C ARG A 170 2.42 2.12 14.73
N PRO A 171 1.67 1.05 14.51
CA PRO A 171 0.22 1.17 14.37
C PRO A 171 -0.43 1.65 15.67
N TYR A 172 -1.53 2.42 15.53
CA TYR A 172 -2.30 2.93 16.66
C TYR A 172 -3.78 3.10 16.32
N LEU A 173 -4.64 3.19 17.34
CA LEU A 173 -6.05 3.53 17.14
C LEU A 173 -6.21 5.02 16.86
N LEU A 174 -6.83 5.35 15.74
CA LEU A 174 -7.22 6.72 15.46
C LEU A 174 -8.37 7.15 16.39
N PRO A 175 -8.29 8.33 17.00
CA PRO A 175 -9.40 8.87 17.77
C PRO A 175 -10.61 9.15 16.85
N GLY A 176 -11.81 8.94 17.36
CA GLY A 176 -13.06 9.19 16.62
C GLY A 176 -14.22 8.35 17.11
N ALA A 177 -15.43 8.71 16.74
CA ALA A 177 -16.64 7.97 17.06
C ALA A 177 -16.93 6.85 16.04
N GLY A 178 -17.70 5.86 16.43
CA GLY A 178 -18.13 4.75 15.56
C GLY A 178 -17.19 3.55 15.61
N ASN A 179 -17.07 2.83 14.50
CA ASN A 179 -16.23 1.65 14.42
C ASN A 179 -14.75 2.01 14.63
N PRO A 180 -13.98 1.19 15.36
CA PRO A 180 -12.56 1.43 15.54
C PRO A 180 -11.83 1.40 14.19
N LEU A 181 -10.90 2.33 13.99
CA LEU A 181 -10.07 2.44 12.80
C LEU A 181 -8.60 2.51 13.24
N VAL A 182 -7.82 1.55 12.80
CA VAL A 182 -6.37 1.51 13.08
C VAL A 182 -5.63 2.32 12.05
N ALA A 183 -4.80 3.26 12.49
CA ALA A 183 -3.78 3.88 11.66
C ALA A 183 -2.58 2.94 11.58
N ILE A 184 -2.14 2.65 10.37
CA ILE A 184 -0.88 1.95 10.10
C ILE A 184 -0.06 2.88 9.22
N PRO A 185 0.83 3.70 9.80
CA PRO A 185 1.58 4.70 9.04
C PRO A 185 2.37 4.10 7.88
N LEU A 186 2.53 4.86 6.79
CA LEU A 186 3.33 4.43 5.64
C LEU A 186 4.78 4.86 5.80
N THR A 187 5.69 3.93 5.56
CA THR A 187 7.12 4.21 5.47
C THR A 187 7.46 4.68 4.05
N MET A 188 7.74 5.97 3.90
CA MET A 188 8.01 6.55 2.58
C MET A 188 9.46 6.37 2.13
N GLU A 189 10.39 6.17 3.06
CA GLU A 189 11.82 6.00 2.82
C GLU A 189 12.18 4.70 2.09
N THR A 190 11.22 3.77 2.01
CA THR A 190 11.37 2.46 1.38
C THR A 190 10.31 2.20 0.30
N ASN A 191 9.79 3.31 -0.25
CA ASN A 191 8.82 3.33 -1.33
C ASN A 191 9.53 3.63 -2.67
N ASP A 192 9.36 2.75 -3.66
CA ASP A 192 10.04 2.83 -4.96
C ASP A 192 9.69 4.10 -5.75
N LEU A 193 8.44 4.57 -5.68
CA LEU A 193 8.02 5.72 -6.48
C LEU A 193 8.80 7.01 -6.12
N PRO A 194 8.84 7.48 -4.86
CA PRO A 194 9.67 8.62 -4.51
C PRO A 194 11.16 8.33 -4.68
N LEU A 195 11.65 7.17 -4.28
CA LEU A 195 13.07 6.86 -4.35
C LEU A 195 13.59 6.86 -5.79
N VAL A 196 12.90 6.16 -6.70
CA VAL A 196 13.35 6.06 -8.11
C VAL A 196 13.01 7.32 -8.89
N MET A 197 11.75 7.80 -8.80
CA MET A 197 11.27 8.85 -9.69
C MET A 197 11.66 10.26 -9.26
N LYS A 198 11.89 10.50 -7.97
CA LYS A 198 12.28 11.83 -7.45
C LYS A 198 13.75 11.89 -7.07
N HIS A 199 14.27 10.81 -6.48
CA HIS A 199 15.63 10.80 -5.92
C HIS A 199 16.63 10.03 -6.77
N GLY A 200 16.21 9.39 -7.87
CA GLY A 200 17.10 8.73 -8.82
C GLY A 200 17.78 7.46 -8.29
N HIS A 201 17.17 6.79 -7.32
CA HIS A 201 17.70 5.52 -6.81
C HIS A 201 17.77 4.46 -7.89
N THR A 202 18.87 3.73 -7.88
CA THR A 202 19.04 2.50 -8.67
C THR A 202 18.43 1.31 -7.93
N PRO A 203 18.23 0.15 -8.60
CA PRO A 203 17.80 -1.08 -7.92
C PRO A 203 18.66 -1.45 -6.71
N ASP A 204 19.98 -1.29 -6.83
CA ASP A 204 20.92 -1.62 -5.74
C ASP A 204 20.81 -0.63 -4.58
N SER A 205 20.71 0.67 -4.84
CA SER A 205 20.54 1.66 -3.77
C SER A 205 19.17 1.56 -3.10
N PHE A 206 18.10 1.20 -3.82
CA PHE A 206 16.81 0.88 -3.22
C PHE A 206 16.92 -0.28 -2.20
N ARG A 207 17.54 -1.41 -2.61
CA ARG A 207 17.78 -2.55 -1.72
C ARG A 207 18.64 -2.16 -0.52
N ALA A 208 19.72 -1.39 -0.73
CA ALA A 208 20.60 -0.96 0.35
C ALA A 208 19.89 -0.04 1.34
N THR A 209 19.05 0.91 0.88
CA THR A 209 18.25 1.77 1.74
C THR A 209 17.33 0.96 2.62
N PHE A 210 16.61 -0.02 2.05
CA PHE A 210 15.72 -0.89 2.82
C PHE A 210 16.48 -1.74 3.85
N ALA A 211 17.61 -2.35 3.46
CA ALA A 211 18.43 -3.14 4.38
C ALA A 211 18.94 -2.32 5.57
N GLN A 212 19.35 -1.06 5.34
CA GLN A 212 19.76 -0.15 6.41
C GLN A 212 18.61 0.20 7.35
N ALA A 213 17.40 0.45 6.81
CA ALA A 213 16.22 0.72 7.61
C ALA A 213 15.83 -0.48 8.49
N VAL A 214 15.87 -1.70 7.93
CA VAL A 214 15.62 -2.95 8.67
C VAL A 214 16.61 -3.10 9.82
N GLN A 215 17.90 -2.93 9.57
CA GLN A 215 18.93 -3.04 10.62
C GLN A 215 18.74 -2.00 11.71
N ALA A 216 18.49 -0.74 11.34
CA ALA A 216 18.23 0.34 12.30
C ALA A 216 17.00 0.07 13.18
N ALA A 217 15.92 -0.47 12.61
CA ALA A 217 14.73 -0.85 13.35
C ALA A 217 14.99 -2.03 14.30
N LEU A 218 15.76 -3.03 13.87
CA LEU A 218 16.16 -4.16 14.71
C LEU A 218 17.08 -3.74 15.87
N ASP A 219 17.93 -2.75 15.68
CA ASP A 219 18.82 -2.21 16.72
C ASP A 219 18.11 -1.21 17.66
N SER A 220 16.94 -0.70 17.27
CA SER A 220 16.17 0.26 18.05
C SER A 220 15.78 -0.30 19.42
N PRO A 221 15.84 0.51 20.51
CA PRO A 221 15.28 0.13 21.81
C PRO A 221 13.75 0.14 21.86
N HIS A 222 13.09 0.71 20.85
CA HIS A 222 11.63 0.82 20.79
C HIS A 222 11.00 -0.49 20.31
N PRO A 223 9.99 -1.02 21.04
CA PRO A 223 9.32 -2.26 20.63
C PRO A 223 8.28 -2.00 19.54
N ALA A 224 7.95 -3.07 18.82
CA ALA A 224 6.83 -3.13 17.90
C ALA A 224 6.86 -2.12 16.75
N LEU A 225 8.05 -1.80 16.26
CA LEU A 225 8.20 -1.00 15.04
C LEU A 225 7.70 -1.77 13.82
N HIS A 226 7.29 -1.02 12.79
CA HIS A 226 7.07 -1.59 11.47
C HIS A 226 7.78 -0.79 10.39
N LEU A 227 8.06 -1.46 9.29
CA LEU A 227 8.53 -0.86 8.05
C LEU A 227 7.71 -1.39 6.88
N ASP A 228 7.49 -0.54 5.90
CA ASP A 228 7.00 -0.96 4.60
C ASP A 228 8.14 -1.25 3.64
N ILE A 229 7.93 -2.12 2.68
CA ILE A 229 8.63 -2.14 1.41
C ILE A 229 7.57 -2.05 0.31
N THR A 230 7.56 -0.96 -0.45
CA THR A 230 6.50 -0.68 -1.43
C THR A 230 7.04 -0.72 -2.85
N ALA A 231 6.38 -1.49 -3.71
CA ALA A 231 6.62 -1.53 -5.14
C ALA A 231 5.36 -1.11 -5.92
N HIS A 232 5.43 -0.03 -6.69
CA HIS A 232 4.39 0.33 -7.65
C HIS A 232 4.48 -0.58 -8.88
N ALA A 233 3.38 -1.16 -9.32
CA ALA A 233 3.38 -2.11 -10.43
C ALA A 233 4.01 -1.53 -11.71
N HIS A 234 3.88 -0.22 -11.95
CA HIS A 234 4.46 0.46 -13.12
C HIS A 234 5.91 0.92 -12.94
N VAL A 235 6.44 0.94 -11.71
CA VAL A 235 7.83 1.29 -11.36
C VAL A 235 8.59 0.04 -10.88
N GLY A 236 8.22 -0.48 -9.71
CA GLY A 236 8.82 -1.66 -9.08
C GLY A 236 8.61 -2.95 -9.85
N GLY A 237 7.56 -3.03 -10.68
CA GLY A 237 7.33 -4.16 -11.59
C GLY A 237 8.29 -4.23 -12.78
N ARG A 238 9.21 -3.26 -12.98
CA ARG A 238 10.27 -3.30 -14.00
C ARG A 238 11.33 -4.34 -13.64
N VAL A 239 11.94 -4.98 -14.64
CA VAL A 239 12.83 -6.16 -14.43
C VAL A 239 13.87 -5.93 -13.33
N GLY A 240 14.64 -4.84 -13.40
CA GLY A 240 15.70 -4.56 -12.43
C GLY A 240 15.14 -4.28 -11.02
N MET A 241 14.08 -3.48 -10.94
CA MET A 241 13.45 -3.14 -9.66
C MET A 241 12.76 -4.32 -9.01
N ALA A 242 12.05 -5.15 -9.79
CA ALA A 242 11.41 -6.36 -9.27
C ALA A 242 12.45 -7.35 -8.68
N ALA A 243 13.60 -7.50 -9.33
CA ALA A 243 14.69 -8.32 -8.81
C ALA A 243 15.32 -7.73 -7.53
N ALA A 244 15.40 -6.41 -7.41
CA ALA A 244 15.86 -5.77 -6.16
C ALA A 244 14.84 -5.92 -5.03
N PHE A 245 13.56 -5.74 -5.34
CA PHE A 245 12.44 -5.94 -4.42
C PHE A 245 12.41 -7.39 -3.88
N GLU A 246 12.54 -8.38 -4.78
CA GLU A 246 12.62 -9.80 -4.40
C GLU A 246 13.76 -10.06 -3.41
N ARG A 247 14.98 -9.60 -3.75
CA ARG A 247 16.15 -9.79 -2.88
C ARG A 247 16.00 -9.06 -1.54
N ALA A 248 15.46 -7.85 -1.54
CA ALA A 248 15.24 -7.08 -0.31
C ALA A 248 14.30 -7.81 0.65
N ILE A 249 13.20 -8.37 0.15
CA ILE A 249 12.25 -9.15 0.96
C ILE A 249 12.90 -10.44 1.46
N ALA A 250 13.61 -11.16 0.60
CA ALA A 250 14.28 -12.41 0.97
C ALA A 250 15.34 -12.19 2.06
N ASP A 251 16.14 -11.12 1.95
CA ASP A 251 17.13 -10.76 2.96
C ASP A 251 16.46 -10.48 4.31
N ALA A 252 15.41 -9.66 4.32
CA ALA A 252 14.69 -9.32 5.55
C ALA A 252 13.97 -10.54 6.17
N ALA A 253 13.38 -11.41 5.35
CA ALA A 253 12.70 -12.63 5.80
C ALA A 253 13.65 -13.62 6.50
N SER A 254 14.96 -13.55 6.20
CA SER A 254 15.97 -14.41 6.81
C SER A 254 16.32 -14.02 8.26
N ASP A 255 15.97 -12.82 8.71
CA ASP A 255 16.25 -12.37 10.08
C ASP A 255 15.22 -12.92 11.07
N ALA A 256 15.71 -13.52 12.13
CA ALA A 256 14.87 -14.12 13.17
C ALA A 256 14.02 -13.09 13.94
N GLY A 257 14.38 -11.83 13.93
CA GLY A 257 13.66 -10.71 14.60
C GLY A 257 12.50 -10.15 13.76
N VAL A 258 12.37 -10.56 12.49
CA VAL A 258 11.39 -10.02 11.54
C VAL A 258 10.14 -10.89 11.45
N TRP A 259 8.99 -10.26 11.43
CA TRP A 259 7.72 -10.83 11.01
C TRP A 259 7.25 -10.15 9.73
N ILE A 260 6.96 -10.93 8.71
CA ILE A 260 6.34 -10.42 7.49
C ILE A 260 4.84 -10.74 7.54
N GLY A 261 4.01 -9.71 7.48
CA GLY A 261 2.56 -9.85 7.53
C GLY A 261 1.84 -8.86 6.63
N THR A 262 0.50 -8.92 6.63
CA THR A 262 -0.33 -7.93 5.95
C THR A 262 -0.80 -6.85 6.93
N ARG A 263 -1.24 -5.71 6.41
CA ARG A 263 -1.79 -4.62 7.22
C ARG A 263 -3.10 -5.04 7.90
N ALA A 264 -3.92 -5.89 7.27
CA ALA A 264 -5.10 -6.46 7.91
C ALA A 264 -4.74 -7.37 9.10
N GLN A 265 -3.65 -8.12 9.02
CA GLN A 265 -3.18 -8.91 10.17
C GLN A 265 -2.74 -8.01 11.31
N ALA A 266 -1.96 -6.96 11.02
CA ALA A 266 -1.54 -5.98 12.02
C ALA A 266 -2.72 -5.25 12.66
N SER A 267 -3.70 -4.81 11.87
CA SER A 267 -4.93 -4.18 12.38
C SER A 267 -5.66 -5.07 13.38
N ARG A 268 -5.82 -6.37 13.05
CA ARG A 268 -6.45 -7.33 13.98
C ARG A 268 -5.67 -7.47 15.29
N LEU A 269 -4.34 -7.45 15.25
CA LEU A 269 -3.50 -7.52 16.45
C LEU A 269 -3.69 -6.28 17.33
N VAL A 270 -3.69 -5.09 16.74
CA VAL A 270 -3.91 -3.83 17.47
C VAL A 270 -5.29 -3.84 18.12
N LEU A 271 -6.34 -4.17 17.38
CA LEU A 271 -7.72 -4.21 17.90
C LEU A 271 -7.87 -5.23 19.03
N ALA A 272 -7.25 -6.42 18.92
CA ALA A 272 -7.33 -7.44 19.95
C ALA A 272 -6.61 -7.03 21.25
N GLN A 273 -5.49 -6.32 21.15
CA GLN A 273 -4.69 -5.92 22.31
C GLN A 273 -5.27 -4.67 23.01
N ASP A 274 -5.82 -3.72 22.28
CA ASP A 274 -6.49 -2.54 22.88
C ASP A 274 -7.79 -2.91 23.59
N LEU A 275 -8.54 -3.91 23.09
CA LEU A 275 -9.75 -4.39 23.77
C LEU A 275 -9.44 -5.10 25.11
N THR A 276 -8.22 -5.61 25.28
CA THR A 276 -7.79 -6.24 26.55
C THR A 276 -7.16 -5.27 27.53
N GLY A 277 -6.65 -4.12 27.07
CA GLY A 277 -6.02 -3.08 27.88
C GLY A 277 -6.98 -2.05 28.50
N GLY A 278 -8.26 -2.04 28.08
CA GLY A 278 -9.28 -1.09 28.56
C GLY A 278 -10.00 -1.48 29.86
N THR A 279 -9.52 -2.49 30.58
CA THR A 279 -10.11 -2.98 31.85
C THR A 279 -9.16 -2.83 33.04
N GLN A 280 -8.36 -1.75 33.09
CA GLN A 280 -7.66 -1.37 34.32
C GLN A 280 -7.98 0.08 34.70
#